data_3411a4a165a082cc5c00e0ea124e1081
#
_entry.id   3411a4a165a082cc5c00e0ea124e1081
#
_cell.length_a   1.000
_cell.length_b   1.000
_cell.length_c   1.000
_cell.angle_alpha   90.00
_cell.angle_beta   90.00
_cell.angle_gamma   90.00
#
_symmetry.space_group_name_H-M   'P 1'
#
loop_
_entity.id
_entity.type
_entity.pdbx_description
1 polymer ?
#
loop_
_entity_poly.entity_id
_entity_poly.type
_entity_poly.pdbx_seq_one_letter_code
_entity_poly.pdbx_strand_id
1 'polypeptide(L)'
;MNGNIDLVVFTLDENRFALKLAAVERVVRVVEFTPLPKAPDIVLGIIAVQGGIIPVIDIRKRFRFPERETQLNDRLVIARTAKRSVALLADDVTGVMACPKERIVEAGKVVSGMAFVEGIVKIDAGMILIHDLDAFLSLNEENMLDDALRESAGSMNGE
;
A
#
# COMPACT_ATOMS: atom_id res chain seq x y z
N MET A 1 -8.61 -24.89 14.56
CA MET A 1 -9.21 -23.99 14.04
C MET A 1 -8.64 -22.73 13.94
N ASN A 2 -8.58 -22.22 12.87
CA ASN A 2 -7.82 -21.15 12.65
C ASN A 2 -8.54 -19.90 12.83
N GLY A 3 -8.44 -19.34 14.01
CA GLY A 3 -8.87 -18.00 14.26
C GLY A 3 -7.84 -16.92 13.89
N ASN A 4 -6.78 -17.30 13.18
CA ASN A 4 -5.71 -16.36 12.86
C ASN A 4 -5.78 -15.77 11.47
N ILE A 5 -5.34 -14.51 11.35
CA ILE A 5 -5.13 -13.86 10.08
C ILE A 5 -3.64 -13.58 9.97
N ASP A 6 -3.02 -13.94 8.86
CA ASP A 6 -1.61 -13.65 8.63
C ASP A 6 -1.48 -12.23 8.06
N LEU A 7 -0.57 -11.46 8.65
CA LEU A 7 -0.33 -10.08 8.29
C LEU A 7 1.11 -9.88 7.86
N VAL A 8 1.32 -9.14 6.78
CA VAL A 8 2.65 -8.67 6.38
C VAL A 8 2.84 -7.32 7.05
N VAL A 9 3.80 -7.21 7.94
CA VAL A 9 4.04 -5.99 8.73
C VAL A 9 5.18 -5.19 8.12
N PHE A 10 4.94 -3.91 7.91
CA PHE A 10 5.94 -3.00 7.37
C PHE A 10 5.91 -1.68 8.15
N THR A 11 6.94 -0.87 7.96
CA THR A 11 7.07 0.37 8.71
C THR A 11 7.13 1.59 7.81
N LEU A 12 6.62 2.69 8.33
CA LEU A 12 6.78 4.04 7.80
C LEU A 12 7.21 4.89 8.97
N ASP A 13 8.41 5.44 8.89
CA ASP A 13 9.10 6.06 10.02
C ASP A 13 9.20 5.01 11.14
N GLU A 14 8.63 5.20 12.28
CA GLU A 14 8.65 4.18 13.32
C GLU A 14 7.28 3.55 13.53
N ASN A 15 6.34 3.88 12.66
CA ASN A 15 4.97 3.37 12.80
C ASN A 15 4.81 2.06 12.04
N ARG A 16 4.07 1.14 12.63
CA ARG A 16 3.84 -0.18 12.04
C ARG A 16 2.49 -0.24 11.37
N PHE A 17 2.54 -0.75 10.15
CA PHE A 17 1.36 -0.99 9.34
C PHE A 17 1.35 -2.44 8.90
N ALA A 18 0.23 -2.92 8.45
CA ALA A 18 0.14 -4.28 7.94
C ALA A 18 -0.86 -4.39 6.81
N LEU A 19 -0.66 -5.40 5.99
CA LEU A 19 -1.61 -5.85 4.99
C LEU A 19 -1.90 -7.31 5.27
N LYS A 20 -3.10 -7.76 4.93
CA LYS A 20 -3.39 -9.18 4.99
C LYS A 20 -2.48 -9.91 4.00
N LEU A 21 -1.86 -10.97 4.44
CA LEU A 21 -0.94 -11.74 3.57
C LEU A 21 -1.62 -12.17 2.29
N ALA A 22 -2.91 -12.49 2.35
CA ALA A 22 -3.67 -12.92 1.18
C ALA A 22 -3.71 -11.87 0.08
N ALA A 23 -3.52 -10.59 0.41
CA ALA A 23 -3.51 -9.51 -0.58
C ALA A 23 -2.11 -9.20 -1.10
N VAL A 24 -1.07 -9.72 -0.47
CA VAL A 24 0.32 -9.41 -0.86
C VAL A 24 0.81 -10.40 -1.89
N GLU A 25 1.25 -9.89 -3.03
CA GLU A 25 1.78 -10.73 -4.10
C GLU A 25 3.27 -10.99 -3.89
N ARG A 26 4.03 -9.97 -3.53
CA ARG A 26 5.46 -10.09 -3.25
C ARG A 26 5.99 -8.84 -2.58
N VAL A 27 7.17 -8.96 -1.98
CA VAL A 27 7.92 -7.84 -1.43
C VAL A 27 9.27 -7.82 -2.15
N VAL A 28 9.64 -6.67 -2.70
CA VAL A 28 10.90 -6.53 -3.42
C VAL A 28 11.64 -5.28 -2.92
N ARG A 29 12.92 -5.20 -3.22
CA ARG A 29 13.66 -3.97 -2.96
C ARG A 29 13.14 -2.90 -3.91
N VAL A 30 13.23 -1.66 -3.47
CA VAL A 30 12.82 -0.55 -4.31
C VAL A 30 13.66 -0.55 -5.59
N VAL A 31 13.00 -0.29 -6.71
CA VAL A 31 13.66 -0.11 -7.99
C VAL A 31 13.29 1.27 -8.48
N GLU A 32 14.05 1.76 -9.46
CA GLU A 32 13.74 3.04 -10.05
C GLU A 32 12.36 2.97 -10.70
N PHE A 33 11.54 3.97 -10.46
CA PHE A 33 10.22 4.01 -11.06
C PHE A 33 10.10 5.23 -11.97
N THR A 34 9.25 5.09 -12.98
CA THR A 34 9.05 6.11 -14.00
C THR A 34 7.86 6.98 -13.61
N PRO A 35 7.98 8.30 -13.64
CA PRO A 35 6.84 9.16 -13.34
C PRO A 35 5.67 8.87 -14.26
N LEU A 36 4.46 8.95 -13.72
CA LEU A 36 3.23 8.76 -14.49
C LEU A 36 2.52 10.10 -14.63
N PRO A 37 2.55 10.72 -15.83
CA PRO A 37 1.90 12.02 -16.02
C PRO A 37 0.41 11.95 -15.73
N LYS A 38 -0.10 13.00 -15.12
CA LYS A 38 -1.53 13.18 -14.82
C LYS A 38 -2.09 12.23 -13.76
N ALA A 39 -1.23 11.48 -13.09
CA ALA A 39 -1.66 10.64 -11.99
C ALA A 39 -1.94 11.47 -10.73
N PRO A 40 -2.73 10.94 -9.79
CA PRO A 40 -2.91 11.61 -8.50
C PRO A 40 -1.60 11.76 -7.75
N ASP A 41 -1.51 12.76 -6.86
CA ASP A 41 -0.28 13.04 -6.12
C ASP A 41 0.23 11.86 -5.29
N ILE A 42 -0.66 10.97 -4.86
CA ILE A 42 -0.26 9.80 -4.07
C ILE A 42 0.52 8.77 -4.90
N VAL A 43 0.46 8.88 -6.23
CA VAL A 43 1.17 7.98 -7.13
C VAL A 43 2.53 8.57 -7.46
N LEU A 44 3.60 7.90 -7.02
CA LEU A 44 4.97 8.35 -7.27
C LEU A 44 5.43 8.05 -8.69
N GLY A 45 4.93 7.01 -9.30
CA GLY A 45 5.30 6.59 -10.62
C GLY A 45 4.82 5.18 -10.90
N ILE A 46 5.42 4.54 -11.88
CA ILE A 46 5.08 3.18 -12.29
C ILE A 46 6.32 2.32 -12.40
N ILE A 47 6.15 1.02 -12.20
CA ILE A 47 7.17 0.02 -12.44
C ILE A 47 6.61 -1.07 -13.33
N ALA A 48 7.49 -1.77 -14.03
CA ALA A 48 7.11 -2.92 -14.84
C ALA A 48 7.44 -4.20 -14.07
N VAL A 49 6.46 -5.06 -13.89
CA VAL A 49 6.62 -6.32 -13.19
C VAL A 49 5.92 -7.40 -13.99
N GLN A 50 6.68 -8.40 -14.43
CA GLN A 50 6.13 -9.57 -15.14
C GLN A 50 5.16 -9.22 -16.26
N GLY A 51 5.57 -8.26 -17.09
CA GLY A 51 4.77 -7.90 -18.25
C GLY A 51 3.61 -6.94 -18.00
N GLY A 52 3.45 -6.50 -16.75
CA GLY A 52 2.43 -5.52 -16.42
C GLY A 52 3.03 -4.26 -15.85
N ILE A 53 2.22 -3.23 -15.80
CA ILE A 53 2.62 -1.94 -15.21
C ILE A 53 1.87 -1.76 -13.90
N ILE A 54 2.60 -1.44 -12.85
CA ILE A 54 2.05 -1.30 -11.51
C ILE A 54 2.36 0.10 -10.98
N PRO A 55 1.35 0.83 -10.47
CA PRO A 55 1.61 2.14 -9.86
C PRO A 55 2.29 1.99 -8.51
N VAL A 56 3.24 2.89 -8.24
CA VAL A 56 3.92 2.98 -6.96
C VAL A 56 3.22 4.04 -6.14
N ILE A 57 2.75 3.65 -4.97
CA ILE A 57 1.93 4.48 -4.10
C ILE A 57 2.73 4.96 -2.90
N ASP A 58 2.64 6.27 -2.62
CA ASP A 58 3.23 6.85 -1.44
C ASP A 58 2.16 6.95 -0.35
N ILE A 59 2.06 5.91 0.47
CA ILE A 59 1.05 5.90 1.53
C ILE A 59 1.36 6.88 2.65
N ARG A 60 2.58 7.42 2.71
CA ARG A 60 2.89 8.51 3.64
C ARG A 60 1.95 9.69 3.45
N LYS A 61 1.61 9.98 2.20
CA LYS A 61 0.69 11.08 1.91
C LYS A 61 -0.69 10.83 2.48
N ARG A 62 -1.13 9.58 2.45
CA ARG A 62 -2.47 9.24 2.95
C ARG A 62 -2.56 9.38 4.46
N PHE A 63 -1.46 9.05 5.16
CA PHE A 63 -1.42 9.15 6.61
C PHE A 63 -0.78 10.44 7.11
N ARG A 64 -0.47 11.36 6.18
CA ARG A 64 0.09 12.69 6.49
C ARG A 64 1.42 12.64 7.21
N PHE A 65 2.25 11.67 6.87
CA PHE A 65 3.62 11.64 7.34
C PHE A 65 4.47 12.58 6.49
N PRO A 66 5.60 13.09 7.03
CA PRO A 66 6.47 13.93 6.25
C PRO A 66 6.97 13.25 4.99
N GLU A 67 7.14 14.00 3.92
CA GLU A 67 7.69 13.47 2.69
C GLU A 67 9.15 13.09 2.93
N ARG A 68 9.60 12.07 2.25
CA ARG A 68 10.96 11.58 2.38
C ARG A 68 11.41 11.05 1.01
N GLU A 69 12.66 11.31 0.68
CA GLU A 69 13.21 10.77 -0.55
C GLU A 69 13.31 9.25 -0.45
N THR A 70 13.09 8.58 -1.57
CA THR A 70 13.23 7.13 -1.65
C THR A 70 14.68 6.75 -1.41
N GLN A 71 14.90 5.75 -0.56
CA GLN A 71 16.22 5.28 -0.19
C GLN A 71 16.45 3.87 -0.69
N LEU A 72 17.71 3.49 -0.85
CA LEU A 72 18.07 2.17 -1.40
C LEU A 72 17.55 1.01 -0.57
N ASN A 73 17.35 1.23 0.73
CA ASN A 73 16.86 0.18 1.62
C ASN A 73 15.34 0.07 1.65
N ASP A 74 14.65 0.96 0.96
CA ASP A 74 13.20 0.92 0.94
C ASP A 74 12.72 -0.35 0.24
N ARG A 75 11.48 -0.71 0.53
CA ARG A 75 10.86 -1.91 -0.03
C ARG A 75 9.58 -1.52 -0.74
N LEU A 76 9.23 -2.30 -1.75
CA LEU A 76 7.92 -2.19 -2.38
C LEU A 76 7.12 -3.42 -1.99
N VAL A 77 5.98 -3.19 -1.37
CA VAL A 77 5.04 -4.25 -1.04
C VAL A 77 4.01 -4.29 -2.16
N ILE A 78 4.12 -5.29 -3.02
CA ILE A 78 3.23 -5.42 -4.16
C ILE A 78 2.00 -6.20 -3.72
N ALA A 79 0.86 -5.56 -3.83
CA ALA A 79 -0.39 -6.09 -3.30
C ALA A 79 -1.52 -5.91 -4.31
N ARG A 80 -2.56 -6.70 -4.15
CA ARG A 80 -3.70 -6.68 -5.05
C ARG A 80 -4.90 -6.02 -4.38
N THR A 81 -5.40 -4.96 -5.01
CA THR A 81 -6.68 -4.37 -4.63
C THR A 81 -7.79 -5.02 -5.46
N ALA A 82 -9.03 -4.63 -5.24
CA ALA A 82 -10.13 -5.14 -6.03
C ALA A 82 -10.00 -4.79 -7.52
N LYS A 83 -9.26 -3.71 -7.82
CA LYS A 83 -9.14 -3.23 -9.21
C LYS A 83 -7.83 -3.55 -9.87
N ARG A 84 -6.73 -3.59 -9.14
CA ARG A 84 -5.39 -3.72 -9.75
C ARG A 84 -4.34 -4.06 -8.71
N SER A 85 -3.16 -4.44 -9.18
CA SER A 85 -2.00 -4.54 -8.32
C SER A 85 -1.41 -3.15 -8.11
N VAL A 86 -0.91 -2.90 -6.92
CA VAL A 86 -0.23 -1.65 -6.57
C VAL A 86 1.05 -1.99 -5.82
N ALA A 87 2.01 -1.08 -5.83
CA ALA A 87 3.25 -1.24 -5.07
C ALA A 87 3.29 -0.15 -4.00
N LEU A 88 3.21 -0.55 -2.74
CA LEU A 88 3.27 0.40 -1.63
C LEU A 88 4.72 0.59 -1.21
N LEU A 89 5.18 1.83 -1.19
CA LEU A 89 6.55 2.15 -0.77
C LEU A 89 6.61 2.13 0.76
N ALA A 90 7.46 1.28 1.31
CA ALA A 90 7.65 1.13 2.75
C ALA A 90 9.11 1.32 3.11
N ASP A 91 9.36 1.78 4.34
CA ASP A 91 10.73 1.95 4.82
C ASP A 91 11.40 0.60 5.02
N ASP A 92 10.65 -0.35 5.57
CA ASP A 92 11.14 -1.70 5.80
C ASP A 92 9.96 -2.64 5.95
N VAL A 93 10.21 -3.92 5.74
CA VAL A 93 9.21 -4.97 5.98
C VAL A 93 9.77 -5.88 7.05
N THR A 94 9.09 -5.96 8.18
CA THR A 94 9.60 -6.70 9.32
C THR A 94 9.28 -8.19 9.26
N GLY A 95 8.27 -8.58 8.50
CA GLY A 95 7.95 -10.00 8.33
C GLY A 95 6.46 -10.27 8.36
N VAL A 96 6.14 -11.55 8.52
CA VAL A 96 4.76 -12.02 8.58
C VAL A 96 4.42 -12.33 10.04
N MET A 97 3.26 -11.89 10.48
CA MET A 97 2.79 -12.13 11.84
C MET A 97 1.42 -12.79 11.79
N ALA A 98 1.26 -13.90 12.51
CA ALA A 98 -0.06 -14.50 12.68
C ALA A 98 -0.79 -13.76 13.80
N CYS A 99 -1.96 -13.26 13.51
CA CYS A 99 -2.73 -12.49 14.47
C CYS A 99 -4.11 -13.11 14.71
N PRO A 100 -4.46 -13.44 15.95
CA PRO A 100 -5.80 -13.95 16.24
C PRO A 100 -6.85 -12.90 15.85
N LYS A 101 -7.91 -13.35 15.21
CA LYS A 101 -8.96 -12.44 14.76
C LYS A 101 -9.56 -11.59 15.87
N GLU A 102 -9.69 -12.18 17.06
CA GLU A 102 -10.25 -11.48 18.19
C GLU A 102 -9.39 -10.34 18.71
N ARG A 103 -8.10 -10.31 18.30
CA ARG A 103 -7.22 -9.20 18.68
C ARG A 103 -7.34 -8.01 17.72
N ILE A 104 -8.02 -8.19 16.62
CA ILE A 104 -8.19 -7.12 15.63
C ILE A 104 -9.44 -6.34 15.97
N VAL A 105 -9.27 -5.05 16.24
CA VAL A 105 -10.38 -4.16 16.52
C VAL A 105 -10.68 -3.38 15.25
N GLU A 106 -11.93 -3.36 14.83
CA GLU A 106 -12.31 -2.61 13.64
C GLU A 106 -12.09 -1.12 13.85
N ALA A 107 -11.44 -0.47 12.90
CA ALA A 107 -11.05 0.94 13.05
C ALA A 107 -12.24 1.86 13.24
N GLY A 108 -13.33 1.61 12.54
CA GLY A 108 -14.52 2.44 12.61
C GLY A 108 -15.19 2.46 13.99
N LYS A 109 -14.89 1.46 14.83
CA LYS A 109 -15.43 1.39 16.17
C LYS A 109 -14.58 2.10 17.19
N VAL A 110 -13.33 2.40 16.85
CA VAL A 110 -12.37 2.99 17.76
C VAL A 110 -12.25 4.50 17.55
N VAL A 111 -12.00 4.91 16.33
CA VAL A 111 -11.77 6.32 16.00
C VAL A 111 -12.45 6.63 14.68
N SER A 112 -13.33 7.61 14.70
CA SER A 112 -13.94 8.05 13.46
C SER A 112 -12.88 8.80 12.65
N GLY A 113 -12.90 8.65 11.34
CA GLY A 113 -11.93 9.32 10.48
C GLY A 113 -10.75 8.46 10.04
N MET A 114 -10.67 7.22 10.50
CA MET A 114 -9.61 6.31 10.05
C MET A 114 -10.07 5.53 8.82
N ALA A 115 -10.42 6.25 7.77
CA ALA A 115 -11.01 5.64 6.57
C ALA A 115 -10.06 4.72 5.80
N PHE A 116 -8.75 4.86 6.03
CA PHE A 116 -7.75 4.08 5.30
C PHE A 116 -7.22 2.91 6.12
N VAL A 117 -7.80 2.68 7.28
CA VAL A 117 -7.39 1.63 8.20
C VAL A 117 -8.60 0.72 8.43
N GLU A 118 -8.45 -0.56 8.15
CA GLU A 118 -9.55 -1.49 8.37
C GLU A 118 -9.55 -2.12 9.75
N GLY A 119 -8.42 -2.09 10.43
CA GLY A 119 -8.33 -2.65 11.77
C GLY A 119 -7.07 -2.22 12.49
N ILE A 120 -7.07 -2.44 13.81
CA ILE A 120 -5.97 -2.09 14.69
C ILE A 120 -5.64 -3.30 15.55
N VAL A 121 -4.34 -3.62 15.65
CA VAL A 121 -3.86 -4.68 16.53
C VAL A 121 -2.99 -4.06 17.59
N LYS A 122 -3.31 -4.29 18.86
CA LYS A 122 -2.45 -3.84 19.96
C LYS A 122 -1.32 -4.81 20.17
N ILE A 123 -0.12 -4.28 20.32
CA ILE A 123 1.07 -5.06 20.65
C ILE A 123 1.77 -4.39 21.82
N ASP A 124 2.75 -5.07 22.42
CA ASP A 124 3.43 -4.55 23.63
C ASP A 124 4.04 -3.17 23.43
N ALA A 125 4.60 -2.92 22.28
CA ALA A 125 5.29 -1.65 21.99
C ALA A 125 4.42 -0.63 21.23
N GLY A 126 3.11 -0.81 21.20
CA GLY A 126 2.25 0.14 20.48
C GLY A 126 1.12 -0.56 19.75
N MET A 127 0.92 -0.19 18.50
CA MET A 127 -0.15 -0.79 17.72
C MET A 127 0.26 -0.94 16.26
N ILE A 128 -0.41 -1.84 15.57
CA ILE A 128 -0.25 -2.05 14.13
C ILE A 128 -1.56 -1.65 13.47
N LEU A 129 -1.47 -0.80 12.46
CA LEU A 129 -2.64 -0.37 11.70
C LEU A 129 -2.75 -1.20 10.43
N ILE A 130 -3.86 -1.91 10.27
CA ILE A 130 -4.10 -2.70 9.07
C ILE A 130 -4.64 -1.78 7.99
N HIS A 131 -3.85 -1.60 6.94
CA HIS A 131 -4.19 -0.68 5.85
C HIS A 131 -5.31 -1.25 4.98
N ASP A 132 -6.28 -0.42 4.67
CA ASP A 132 -7.39 -0.81 3.80
C ASP A 132 -7.04 -0.51 2.35
N LEU A 133 -6.65 -1.54 1.62
CA LEU A 133 -6.23 -1.40 0.23
C LEU A 133 -7.35 -0.96 -0.72
N ASP A 134 -8.59 -1.23 -0.37
CA ASP A 134 -9.70 -0.89 -1.26
C ASP A 134 -10.30 0.49 -0.98
N ALA A 135 -9.90 1.11 0.12
CA ALA A 135 -10.47 2.40 0.53
C ALA A 135 -9.51 3.58 0.47
N PHE A 136 -8.24 3.36 0.16
CA PHE A 136 -7.26 4.44 0.30
C PHE A 136 -7.27 5.46 -0.86
N LEU A 137 -7.82 5.11 -1.99
CA LEU A 137 -8.00 6.05 -3.10
C LEU A 137 -9.45 6.51 -3.17
N SER A 138 -9.65 7.80 -3.34
CA SER A 138 -10.99 8.32 -3.59
C SER A 138 -11.45 7.92 -4.99
N LEU A 139 -12.73 8.04 -5.28
CA LEU A 139 -13.25 7.75 -6.60
C LEU A 139 -12.58 8.63 -7.66
N ASN A 140 -12.37 9.89 -7.35
CA ASN A 140 -11.70 10.81 -8.27
C ASN A 140 -10.26 10.37 -8.54
N GLU A 141 -9.54 9.95 -7.50
CA GLU A 141 -8.16 9.46 -7.65
C GLU A 141 -8.13 8.16 -8.46
N GLU A 142 -9.09 7.26 -8.26
CA GLU A 142 -9.18 6.04 -9.05
C GLU A 142 -9.39 6.37 -10.53
N ASN A 143 -10.27 7.31 -10.82
CA ASN A 143 -10.52 7.73 -12.20
C ASN A 143 -9.29 8.39 -12.83
N MET A 144 -8.61 9.25 -12.08
CA MET A 144 -7.38 9.89 -12.56
C MET A 144 -6.31 8.84 -12.85
N LEU A 145 -6.17 7.85 -11.98
CA LEU A 145 -5.18 6.80 -12.16
C LEU A 145 -5.52 5.93 -13.37
N ASP A 146 -6.79 5.54 -13.53
CA ASP A 146 -7.22 4.76 -14.68
C ASP A 146 -6.91 5.48 -15.98
N ASP A 147 -7.20 6.77 -16.06
CA ASP A 147 -6.94 7.58 -17.25
C ASP A 147 -5.44 7.70 -17.51
N ALA A 148 -4.65 7.95 -16.48
CA ALA A 148 -3.21 8.10 -16.61
C ALA A 148 -2.55 6.80 -17.07
N LEU A 149 -2.99 5.65 -16.53
CA LEU A 149 -2.46 4.35 -16.93
C LEU A 149 -2.84 4.03 -18.38
N ARG A 150 -4.05 4.39 -18.78
CA ARG A 150 -4.51 4.17 -20.15
C ARG A 150 -3.72 5.00 -21.15
N GLU A 151 -3.45 6.25 -20.82
CA GLU A 151 -2.65 7.12 -21.68
C GLU A 151 -1.20 6.63 -21.77
N SER A 152 -0.64 6.17 -20.65
CA SER A 152 0.72 5.64 -20.63
C SER A 152 0.84 4.37 -21.46
N ALA A 153 -0.12 3.47 -21.37
CA ALA A 153 -0.13 2.24 -22.15
C ALA A 153 -0.28 2.56 -23.64
N GLY A 154 -1.16 3.49 -23.98
CA GLY A 154 -1.33 3.93 -25.36
C GLY A 154 -0.07 4.57 -25.92
N SER A 155 0.60 5.38 -25.13
CA SER A 155 1.85 6.01 -25.54
C SER A 155 2.96 4.98 -25.74
N MET A 156 3.02 3.97 -24.90
CA MET A 156 4.03 2.93 -25.03
C MET A 156 3.77 2.01 -26.22
N ASN A 157 2.53 1.85 -26.60
CA ASN A 157 2.15 0.98 -27.72
C ASN A 157 1.97 1.72 -29.04
N GLY A 158 1.99 3.02 -29.01
CA GLY A 158 1.70 3.84 -30.17
C GLY A 158 2.89 4.17 -31.06
N GLU A 159 4.03 3.64 -30.73
CA GLU A 159 5.24 3.92 -31.52
C GLU A 159 5.46 2.88 -32.59
#